data_a2a7f48b5d8ad6c21841cc4e16d9dff6
#
_entry.id   a2a7f48b5d8ad6c21841cc4e16d9dff6
#
_cell.length_a   1.000
_cell.length_b   1.000
_cell.length_c   1.000
_cell.angle_alpha   90.00
_cell.angle_beta   90.00
_cell.angle_gamma   90.00
#
_symmetry.space_group_name_H-M   'P 1'
#
loop_
_entity.id
_entity.type
_entity.pdbx_description
1 polymer ?
#
loop_
_entity_poly.entity_id
_entity_poly.type
_entity_poly.pdbx_seq_one_letter_code
_entity_poly.pdbx_strand_id
1 'polypeptide(L)'
;ALPTLKKILADGGSIIIGSHLGRPKKGPEDKFSLKHIVNHLSELLGQPVKFVNDCQGDAVKAAVAELKPGEVLVLENLRFYAEEEGKPRGLADDASDEEKAAAKKAVKESQKGFTKHLAELADVYVNDAFGTAHRAHASTALIADYFSPENKMFGYLMQKEVESVEKVMKNPVHPVTAIIGGSKVSSKITIIENLLSKVDNLVICGGMAFTFAKAMGGKIGNSLCEDDMLETATSIMNKAKELGVNLVLPTDCVAADSFSNEAKTQICQNSDIPAGWMGLDLGPDSVKK
;
A
#
# COMPACT_ATOMS: atom_id res chain seq x y z
N ALA A 1 -7.27 -10.94 -8.86
CA ALA A 1 -7.83 -10.47 -10.15
C ALA A 1 -8.50 -11.57 -10.99
N LEU A 2 -8.13 -12.87 -10.86
CA LEU A 2 -8.71 -13.95 -11.70
C LEU A 2 -10.23 -13.98 -11.77
N PRO A 3 -11.01 -13.82 -10.67
CA PRO A 3 -12.48 -13.79 -10.76
C PRO A 3 -13.00 -12.68 -11.68
N THR A 4 -12.39 -11.49 -11.62
CA THR A 4 -12.72 -10.36 -12.49
C THR A 4 -12.42 -10.67 -13.95
N LEU A 5 -11.22 -11.18 -14.25
CA LEU A 5 -10.84 -11.54 -15.61
C LEU A 5 -11.75 -12.61 -16.19
N LYS A 6 -12.03 -13.67 -15.42
CA LYS A 6 -12.96 -14.75 -15.87
C LYS A 6 -14.37 -14.25 -16.11
N LYS A 7 -14.87 -13.30 -15.32
CA LYS A 7 -16.19 -12.70 -15.54
C LYS A 7 -16.26 -11.94 -16.86
N ILE A 8 -15.26 -11.07 -17.13
CA ILE A 8 -15.21 -10.29 -18.38
C ILE A 8 -15.16 -11.23 -19.59
N LEU A 9 -14.35 -12.29 -19.54
CA LEU A 9 -14.25 -13.27 -20.62
C LEU A 9 -15.56 -14.05 -20.81
N ALA A 10 -16.21 -14.45 -19.72
CA ALA A 10 -17.52 -15.15 -19.76
C ALA A 10 -18.64 -14.29 -20.36
N ASP A 11 -18.54 -12.97 -20.19
CA ASP A 11 -19.48 -12.01 -20.80
C ASP A 11 -19.14 -11.69 -22.28
N GLY A 12 -18.10 -12.30 -22.84
CA GLY A 12 -17.66 -12.13 -24.22
C GLY A 12 -16.77 -10.92 -24.47
N GLY A 13 -16.29 -10.27 -23.40
CA GLY A 13 -15.34 -9.14 -23.50
C GLY A 13 -13.92 -9.59 -23.85
N SER A 14 -13.12 -8.69 -24.42
CA SER A 14 -11.67 -8.80 -24.51
C SER A 14 -11.03 -8.02 -23.35
N ILE A 15 -9.80 -8.37 -22.99
CA ILE A 15 -9.14 -7.78 -21.83
C ILE A 15 -7.77 -7.22 -22.22
N ILE A 16 -7.51 -5.97 -21.82
CA ILE A 16 -6.19 -5.37 -21.80
C ILE A 16 -5.76 -5.22 -20.34
N ILE A 17 -4.67 -5.90 -19.96
CA ILE A 17 -4.15 -5.87 -18.60
C ILE A 17 -3.01 -4.88 -18.52
N GLY A 18 -3.22 -3.80 -17.76
CA GLY A 18 -2.17 -2.90 -17.29
C GLY A 18 -1.78 -3.24 -15.85
N SER A 19 -0.52 -3.50 -15.59
CA SER A 19 -0.01 -3.83 -14.25
C SER A 19 1.43 -3.38 -14.07
N HIS A 20 2.00 -3.66 -12.88
CA HIS A 20 3.40 -3.40 -12.59
C HIS A 20 4.05 -4.54 -11.82
N LEU A 21 5.38 -4.64 -11.96
CA LEU A 21 6.23 -5.54 -11.19
C LEU A 21 7.41 -4.77 -10.63
N GLY A 22 7.65 -4.90 -9.34
CA GLY A 22 8.78 -4.26 -8.67
C GLY A 22 8.74 -2.74 -8.66
N ARG A 23 9.93 -2.14 -8.54
CA ARG A 23 10.13 -0.68 -8.49
C ARG A 23 11.31 -0.27 -9.38
N PRO A 24 11.18 -0.32 -10.69
CA PRO A 24 12.24 0.12 -11.60
C PRO A 24 12.55 1.61 -11.38
N LYS A 25 13.84 1.94 -11.22
CA LYS A 25 14.29 3.32 -10.97
C LYS A 25 14.75 4.05 -12.22
N LYS A 26 15.24 3.30 -13.22
CA LYS A 26 15.93 3.86 -14.39
C LYS A 26 15.20 3.58 -15.72
N GLY A 27 14.00 3.03 -15.70
CA GLY A 27 13.27 2.61 -16.90
C GLY A 27 13.20 1.09 -17.06
N PRO A 28 13.09 0.57 -18.29
CA PRO A 28 12.96 -0.86 -18.54
C PRO A 28 14.14 -1.69 -18.03
N GLU A 29 13.85 -2.74 -17.25
CA GLU A 29 14.80 -3.74 -16.77
C GLU A 29 14.14 -5.11 -16.94
N ASP A 30 14.83 -6.06 -17.58
CA ASP A 30 14.26 -7.37 -17.91
C ASP A 30 13.64 -8.10 -16.73
N LYS A 31 14.28 -8.04 -15.54
CA LYS A 31 13.77 -8.67 -14.30
C LYS A 31 12.40 -8.15 -13.84
N PHE A 32 12.00 -6.97 -14.31
CA PHE A 32 10.71 -6.34 -14.00
C PHE A 32 9.73 -6.39 -15.17
N SER A 33 10.09 -7.05 -16.29
CA SER A 33 9.17 -7.20 -17.42
C SER A 33 7.99 -8.11 -17.05
N LEU A 34 6.79 -7.71 -17.45
CA LEU A 34 5.58 -8.53 -17.28
C LEU A 34 5.55 -9.74 -18.21
N LYS A 35 6.45 -9.84 -19.20
CA LYS A 35 6.58 -11.05 -20.04
C LYS A 35 6.76 -12.33 -19.21
N HIS A 36 7.40 -12.21 -18.04
CA HIS A 36 7.67 -13.36 -17.17
C HIS A 36 6.43 -13.97 -16.52
N ILE A 37 5.32 -13.23 -16.44
CA ILE A 37 4.07 -13.73 -15.85
C ILE A 37 3.07 -14.24 -16.90
N VAL A 38 3.31 -14.00 -18.18
CA VAL A 38 2.34 -14.30 -19.26
C VAL A 38 1.98 -15.77 -19.35
N ASN A 39 2.97 -16.67 -19.30
CA ASN A 39 2.72 -18.11 -19.36
C ASN A 39 1.90 -18.60 -18.16
N HIS A 40 2.26 -18.15 -16.97
CA HIS A 40 1.51 -18.52 -15.76
C HIS A 40 0.07 -17.98 -15.80
N LEU A 41 -0.12 -16.76 -16.29
CA LEU A 41 -1.46 -16.19 -16.48
C LEU A 41 -2.27 -17.00 -17.50
N SER A 42 -1.64 -17.44 -18.58
CA SER A 42 -2.27 -18.31 -19.60
C SER A 42 -2.75 -19.62 -18.99
N GLU A 43 -1.93 -20.26 -18.15
CA GLU A 43 -2.30 -21.49 -17.41
C GLU A 43 -3.51 -21.25 -16.49
N LEU A 44 -3.50 -20.14 -15.72
CA LEU A 44 -4.58 -19.80 -14.80
C LEU A 44 -5.91 -19.47 -15.49
N LEU A 45 -5.86 -18.91 -16.69
CA LEU A 45 -7.03 -18.61 -17.50
C LEU A 45 -7.48 -19.77 -18.38
N GLY A 46 -6.60 -20.74 -18.61
CA GLY A 46 -6.86 -21.89 -19.51
C GLY A 46 -6.89 -21.49 -20.99
N GLN A 47 -6.28 -20.38 -21.35
CA GLN A 47 -6.22 -19.89 -22.74
C GLN A 47 -4.96 -19.06 -22.99
N PRO A 48 -4.54 -18.90 -24.26
CA PRO A 48 -3.41 -18.05 -24.61
C PRO A 48 -3.59 -16.60 -24.19
N VAL A 49 -2.53 -16.01 -23.63
CA VAL A 49 -2.46 -14.58 -23.30
C VAL A 49 -1.42 -13.94 -24.20
N LYS A 50 -1.81 -12.88 -24.89
CA LYS A 50 -0.93 -12.08 -25.74
C LYS A 50 -0.11 -11.11 -24.87
N PHE A 51 1.05 -10.71 -25.35
CA PHE A 51 1.90 -9.72 -24.70
C PHE A 51 2.41 -8.71 -25.72
N VAL A 52 2.43 -7.44 -25.35
CA VAL A 52 3.07 -6.37 -26.10
C VAL A 52 4.14 -5.72 -25.24
N ASN A 53 5.35 -5.58 -25.79
CA ASN A 53 6.52 -5.11 -25.05
C ASN A 53 6.57 -3.57 -24.94
N ASP A 54 5.41 -2.96 -24.72
CA ASP A 54 5.26 -1.53 -24.44
C ASP A 54 3.91 -1.24 -23.76
N CYS A 55 3.72 0.02 -23.29
CA CYS A 55 2.47 0.50 -22.70
C CYS A 55 1.77 1.55 -23.59
N GLN A 56 2.43 2.06 -24.61
CA GLN A 56 1.93 3.08 -25.54
C GLN A 56 2.61 2.98 -26.90
N GLY A 57 2.16 3.78 -27.86
CA GLY A 57 2.74 3.83 -29.20
C GLY A 57 2.05 2.90 -30.20
N ASP A 58 2.60 2.86 -31.43
CA ASP A 58 1.95 2.19 -32.56
C ASP A 58 1.87 0.67 -32.39
N ALA A 59 2.87 0.05 -31.78
CA ALA A 59 2.86 -1.38 -31.51
C ALA A 59 1.71 -1.79 -30.56
N VAL A 60 1.44 -0.99 -29.54
CA VAL A 60 0.31 -1.21 -28.62
C VAL A 60 -1.01 -1.01 -29.34
N LYS A 61 -1.15 0.07 -30.11
CA LYS A 61 -2.36 0.33 -30.92
C LYS A 61 -2.67 -0.81 -31.88
N ALA A 62 -1.65 -1.31 -32.58
CA ALA A 62 -1.79 -2.44 -33.50
C ALA A 62 -2.22 -3.72 -32.76
N ALA A 63 -1.57 -4.05 -31.63
CA ALA A 63 -1.93 -5.22 -30.82
C ALA A 63 -3.34 -5.14 -30.29
N VAL A 64 -3.82 -3.97 -29.89
CA VAL A 64 -5.19 -3.73 -29.42
C VAL A 64 -6.19 -3.84 -30.57
N ALA A 65 -5.87 -3.27 -31.74
CA ALA A 65 -6.75 -3.36 -32.93
C ALA A 65 -6.96 -4.80 -33.43
N GLU A 66 -5.98 -5.69 -33.21
CA GLU A 66 -6.05 -7.11 -33.53
C GLU A 66 -6.71 -7.97 -32.45
N LEU A 67 -7.08 -7.38 -31.31
CA LEU A 67 -7.65 -8.10 -30.17
C LEU A 67 -9.11 -8.47 -30.46
N LYS A 68 -9.41 -9.76 -30.39
CA LYS A 68 -10.75 -10.30 -30.62
C LYS A 68 -11.51 -10.50 -29.30
N PRO A 69 -12.86 -10.52 -29.34
CA PRO A 69 -13.65 -10.92 -28.17
C PRO A 69 -13.17 -12.22 -27.54
N GLY A 70 -13.04 -12.25 -26.22
CA GLY A 70 -12.53 -13.40 -25.48
C GLY A 70 -11.00 -13.49 -25.39
N GLU A 71 -10.25 -12.62 -26.06
CA GLU A 71 -8.79 -12.62 -25.99
C GLU A 71 -8.26 -11.71 -24.87
N VAL A 72 -7.04 -12.00 -24.44
CA VAL A 72 -6.35 -11.27 -23.36
C VAL A 72 -5.00 -10.76 -23.85
N LEU A 73 -4.74 -9.47 -23.65
CA LEU A 73 -3.48 -8.79 -23.94
C LEU A 73 -2.90 -8.23 -22.64
N VAL A 74 -1.65 -8.52 -22.35
CA VAL A 74 -0.88 -7.89 -21.25
C VAL A 74 0.03 -6.83 -21.86
N LEU A 75 -0.03 -5.62 -21.34
CA LEU A 75 0.92 -4.55 -21.62
C LEU A 75 2.23 -4.80 -20.85
N GLU A 76 3.30 -4.14 -21.25
CA GLU A 76 4.53 -4.12 -20.47
C GLU A 76 4.33 -3.37 -19.14
N ASN A 77 5.28 -3.50 -18.25
CA ASN A 77 5.26 -2.91 -16.91
C ASN A 77 5.03 -1.39 -16.97
N LEU A 78 3.85 -0.95 -16.49
CA LEU A 78 3.47 0.46 -16.49
C LEU A 78 4.50 1.34 -15.76
N ARG A 79 5.17 0.79 -14.74
CA ARG A 79 6.23 1.51 -14.01
C ARG A 79 7.55 1.64 -14.76
N PHE A 80 7.66 1.18 -15.99
CA PHE A 80 8.78 1.57 -16.84
C PHE A 80 8.67 3.04 -17.25
N TYR A 81 7.47 3.59 -17.20
CA TYR A 81 7.19 5.01 -17.42
C TYR A 81 7.13 5.79 -16.12
N ALA A 82 7.86 6.91 -16.05
CA ALA A 82 7.83 7.82 -14.90
C ALA A 82 6.44 8.45 -14.71
N GLU A 83 5.71 8.59 -15.81
CA GLU A 83 4.35 9.08 -15.93
C GLU A 83 3.35 8.24 -15.14
N GLU A 84 3.56 6.93 -15.01
CA GLU A 84 2.68 6.08 -14.18
C GLU A 84 2.60 6.60 -12.75
N GLU A 85 3.74 6.88 -12.14
CA GLU A 85 3.80 7.38 -10.77
C GLU A 85 3.72 8.92 -10.69
N GLY A 86 3.89 9.62 -11.80
CA GLY A 86 3.96 11.10 -11.86
C GLY A 86 5.12 11.66 -11.04
N LYS A 87 6.23 10.92 -10.99
CA LYS A 87 7.45 11.28 -10.27
C LYS A 87 8.63 11.34 -11.21
N PRO A 88 9.43 12.42 -11.18
CA PRO A 88 10.62 12.52 -12.00
C PRO A 88 11.64 11.46 -11.62
N ARG A 89 12.43 11.01 -12.58
CA ARG A 89 13.51 10.03 -12.43
C ARG A 89 14.82 10.60 -12.95
N GLY A 90 15.94 10.07 -12.47
CA GLY A 90 17.26 10.42 -12.97
C GLY A 90 17.75 11.82 -12.61
N LEU A 91 17.12 12.49 -11.63
CA LEU A 91 17.65 13.73 -11.06
C LEU A 91 18.93 13.43 -10.28
N ALA A 92 19.91 14.33 -10.37
CA ALA A 92 21.11 14.27 -9.56
C ALA A 92 20.75 14.44 -8.06
N ASP A 93 21.52 13.81 -7.19
CA ASP A 93 21.26 13.88 -5.73
C ASP A 93 21.38 15.32 -5.19
N ASP A 94 22.22 16.14 -5.82
CA ASP A 94 22.48 17.55 -5.54
C ASP A 94 21.63 18.53 -6.34
N ALA A 95 20.63 18.05 -7.09
CA ALA A 95 19.73 18.91 -7.87
C ALA A 95 19.06 19.95 -6.98
N SER A 96 18.99 21.18 -7.46
CA SER A 96 18.33 22.30 -6.76
C SER A 96 16.83 22.07 -6.59
N ASP A 97 16.21 22.79 -5.67
CA ASP A 97 14.76 22.72 -5.48
C ASP A 97 13.99 23.22 -6.70
N GLU A 98 14.55 24.18 -7.44
CA GLU A 98 13.98 24.66 -8.70
C GLU A 98 14.01 23.59 -9.79
N GLU A 99 15.14 22.88 -9.95
CA GLU A 99 15.26 21.77 -10.89
C GLU A 99 14.31 20.62 -10.53
N LYS A 100 14.21 20.26 -9.25
CA LYS A 100 13.23 19.27 -8.74
C LYS A 100 11.79 19.68 -9.04
N ALA A 101 11.46 20.95 -8.81
CA ALA A 101 10.12 21.48 -9.08
C ALA A 101 9.80 21.47 -10.59
N ALA A 102 10.74 21.89 -11.43
CA ALA A 102 10.60 21.90 -12.88
C ALA A 102 10.41 20.47 -13.43
N ALA A 103 11.24 19.53 -12.99
CA ALA A 103 11.13 18.12 -13.38
C ALA A 103 9.80 17.50 -12.94
N LYS A 104 9.33 17.83 -11.73
CA LYS A 104 8.02 17.39 -11.22
C LYS A 104 6.87 17.94 -12.06
N LYS A 105 6.95 19.21 -12.48
CA LYS A 105 5.95 19.83 -13.34
C LYS A 105 5.94 19.15 -14.72
N ALA A 106 7.11 18.92 -15.31
CA ALA A 106 7.24 18.29 -16.63
C ALA A 106 6.64 16.87 -16.63
N VAL A 107 6.99 16.02 -15.64
CA VAL A 107 6.44 14.65 -15.58
C VAL A 107 4.94 14.65 -15.30
N LYS A 108 4.41 15.63 -14.57
CA LYS A 108 2.96 15.78 -14.34
C LYS A 108 2.21 16.17 -15.60
N GLU A 109 2.83 16.95 -16.47
CA GLU A 109 2.24 17.30 -17.76
C GLU A 109 2.26 16.11 -18.73
N SER A 110 3.39 15.40 -18.85
CA SER A 110 3.47 14.19 -19.67
C SER A 110 2.58 13.05 -19.13
N GLN A 111 2.34 12.98 -17.81
CA GLN A 111 1.43 12.03 -17.19
C GLN A 111 0.02 12.10 -17.77
N LYS A 112 -0.48 13.30 -18.09
CA LYS A 112 -1.80 13.48 -18.71
C LYS A 112 -1.88 12.80 -20.07
N GLY A 113 -0.84 12.98 -20.89
CA GLY A 113 -0.75 12.35 -22.21
C GLY A 113 -0.68 10.83 -22.11
N PHE A 114 0.14 10.30 -21.20
CA PHE A 114 0.24 8.87 -20.93
C PHE A 114 -1.10 8.28 -20.44
N THR A 115 -1.76 8.95 -19.50
CA THR A 115 -3.06 8.52 -18.98
C THR A 115 -4.13 8.49 -20.07
N LYS A 116 -4.17 9.53 -20.93
CA LYS A 116 -5.07 9.60 -22.07
C LYS A 116 -4.84 8.44 -23.05
N HIS A 117 -3.59 8.16 -23.39
CA HIS A 117 -3.24 7.02 -24.23
C HIS A 117 -3.75 5.68 -23.68
N LEU A 118 -3.56 5.44 -22.37
CA LEU A 118 -4.08 4.22 -21.73
C LEU A 118 -5.61 4.16 -21.81
N ALA A 119 -6.29 5.28 -21.60
CA ALA A 119 -7.75 5.34 -21.67
C ALA A 119 -8.30 5.07 -23.06
N GLU A 120 -7.58 5.51 -24.11
CA GLU A 120 -7.97 5.31 -25.52
C GLU A 120 -7.87 3.84 -25.99
N LEU A 121 -7.27 2.96 -25.19
CA LEU A 121 -7.09 1.55 -25.55
C LEU A 121 -8.35 0.70 -25.34
N ALA A 122 -9.34 1.17 -24.55
CA ALA A 122 -10.49 0.37 -24.16
C ALA A 122 -11.77 1.20 -23.98
N ASP A 123 -12.92 0.55 -24.09
CA ASP A 123 -14.23 1.19 -23.92
C ASP A 123 -14.66 1.27 -22.45
N VAL A 124 -14.14 0.37 -21.63
CA VAL A 124 -14.49 0.23 -20.20
C VAL A 124 -13.23 0.11 -19.35
N TYR A 125 -13.23 0.79 -18.22
CA TYR A 125 -12.16 0.72 -17.23
C TYR A 125 -12.58 -0.07 -15.99
N VAL A 126 -11.78 -1.06 -15.63
CA VAL A 126 -11.96 -1.84 -14.40
C VAL A 126 -10.74 -1.70 -13.50
N ASN A 127 -10.92 -1.15 -12.30
CA ASN A 127 -9.87 -1.07 -11.30
C ASN A 127 -9.96 -2.27 -10.34
N ASP A 128 -8.93 -3.12 -10.38
CA ASP A 128 -8.79 -4.27 -9.46
C ASP A 128 -7.46 -4.24 -8.71
N ALA A 129 -6.85 -3.05 -8.57
CA ALA A 129 -5.52 -2.80 -8.02
C ALA A 129 -5.57 -2.19 -6.62
N PHE A 130 -6.07 -2.92 -5.61
CA PHE A 130 -6.19 -2.42 -4.24
C PHE A 130 -4.86 -1.96 -3.63
N GLY A 131 -3.77 -2.70 -3.87
CA GLY A 131 -2.45 -2.37 -3.34
C GLY A 131 -1.91 -0.97 -3.71
N THR A 132 -2.43 -0.36 -4.78
CA THR A 132 -2.11 1.00 -5.23
C THR A 132 -3.24 2.00 -5.07
N ALA A 133 -4.37 1.62 -4.47
CA ALA A 133 -5.56 2.47 -4.32
C ALA A 133 -5.31 3.78 -3.57
N HIS A 134 -4.30 3.80 -2.68
CA HIS A 134 -3.88 4.99 -1.94
C HIS A 134 -2.99 5.96 -2.74
N ARG A 135 -2.75 5.72 -4.04
CA ARG A 135 -1.84 6.50 -4.88
C ARG A 135 -2.56 7.05 -6.09
N ALA A 136 -2.33 8.33 -6.40
CA ALA A 136 -2.81 8.98 -7.61
C ALA A 136 -1.91 8.65 -8.82
N HIS A 137 -1.84 7.36 -9.19
CA HIS A 137 -1.12 6.90 -10.38
C HIS A 137 -1.96 7.10 -11.64
N ALA A 138 -1.31 7.13 -12.80
CA ALA A 138 -1.98 7.27 -14.10
C ALA A 138 -3.05 6.19 -14.29
N SER A 139 -2.67 4.92 -14.14
CA SER A 139 -3.51 3.77 -14.43
C SER A 139 -4.55 3.43 -13.34
N THR A 140 -4.43 3.96 -12.12
CA THR A 140 -5.31 3.58 -11.00
C THR A 140 -6.24 4.68 -10.52
N ALA A 141 -5.87 5.95 -10.74
CA ALA A 141 -6.69 7.08 -10.32
C ALA A 141 -7.04 8.00 -11.49
N LEU A 142 -6.01 8.54 -12.18
CA LEU A 142 -6.24 9.58 -13.18
C LEU A 142 -6.99 9.08 -14.41
N ILE A 143 -6.80 7.82 -14.78
CA ILE A 143 -7.48 7.20 -15.92
C ILE A 143 -9.01 7.20 -15.77
N ALA A 144 -9.51 7.13 -14.55
CA ALA A 144 -10.94 7.12 -14.27
C ALA A 144 -11.67 8.39 -14.73
N ASP A 145 -10.94 9.52 -14.88
CA ASP A 145 -11.50 10.79 -15.34
C ASP A 145 -11.81 10.78 -16.84
N TYR A 146 -11.28 9.81 -17.58
CA TYR A 146 -11.51 9.65 -19.03
C TYR A 146 -12.69 8.74 -19.36
N PHE A 147 -13.31 8.10 -18.37
CA PHE A 147 -14.45 7.21 -18.55
C PHE A 147 -15.71 7.79 -17.88
N SER A 148 -16.84 7.62 -18.53
CA SER A 148 -18.15 7.95 -17.94
C SER A 148 -18.45 7.04 -16.72
N PRO A 149 -19.35 7.44 -15.82
CA PRO A 149 -19.65 6.64 -14.63
C PRO A 149 -20.06 5.19 -14.89
N GLU A 150 -20.79 4.95 -16.00
CA GLU A 150 -21.24 3.64 -16.44
C GLU A 150 -20.13 2.77 -17.03
N ASN A 151 -19.04 3.39 -17.50
CA ASN A 151 -17.91 2.71 -18.15
C ASN A 151 -16.67 2.60 -17.24
N LYS A 152 -16.82 2.84 -15.94
CA LYS A 152 -15.77 2.62 -14.95
C LYS A 152 -16.30 1.93 -13.71
N MET A 153 -15.59 0.91 -13.25
CA MET A 153 -16.03 0.10 -12.12
C MET A 153 -14.86 -0.51 -11.36
N PHE A 154 -15.15 -1.04 -10.19
CA PHE A 154 -14.23 -1.88 -9.45
C PHE A 154 -14.34 -3.33 -9.92
N GLY A 155 -13.20 -4.01 -9.99
CA GLY A 155 -13.17 -5.46 -10.07
C GLY A 155 -13.50 -6.09 -8.72
N TYR A 156 -13.71 -7.41 -8.71
CA TYR A 156 -14.14 -8.13 -7.51
C TYR A 156 -13.17 -8.08 -6.34
N LEU A 157 -11.85 -8.01 -6.60
CA LEU A 157 -10.88 -7.83 -5.52
C LEU A 157 -11.06 -6.47 -4.86
N MET A 158 -11.09 -5.41 -5.65
CA MET A 158 -11.27 -4.05 -5.16
C MET A 158 -12.61 -3.89 -4.43
N GLN A 159 -13.69 -4.42 -5.00
CA GLN A 159 -15.02 -4.43 -4.38
C GLN A 159 -14.98 -5.10 -3.00
N LYS A 160 -14.40 -6.30 -2.91
CA LYS A 160 -14.32 -7.04 -1.64
C LYS A 160 -13.53 -6.29 -0.58
N GLU A 161 -12.46 -5.62 -0.95
CA GLU A 161 -11.65 -4.81 -0.02
C GLU A 161 -12.44 -3.59 0.47
N VAL A 162 -13.12 -2.88 -0.44
CA VAL A 162 -13.97 -1.73 -0.10
C VAL A 162 -15.10 -2.16 0.82
N GLU A 163 -15.83 -3.23 0.49
CA GLU A 163 -16.91 -3.78 1.32
C GLU A 163 -16.42 -4.21 2.70
N SER A 164 -15.22 -4.80 2.79
CA SER A 164 -14.61 -5.21 4.05
C SER A 164 -14.30 -4.01 4.95
N VAL A 165 -13.75 -2.93 4.37
CA VAL A 165 -13.51 -1.67 5.09
C VAL A 165 -14.84 -1.03 5.51
N GLU A 166 -15.82 -0.96 4.62
CA GLU A 166 -17.15 -0.39 4.93
C GLU A 166 -17.85 -1.15 6.06
N LYS A 167 -17.77 -2.48 6.06
CA LYS A 167 -18.35 -3.32 7.11
C LYS A 167 -17.80 -2.97 8.49
N VAL A 168 -16.49 -2.72 8.59
CA VAL A 168 -15.84 -2.34 9.85
C VAL A 168 -16.11 -0.88 10.21
N MET A 169 -16.15 0.03 9.21
CA MET A 169 -16.23 1.47 9.46
C MET A 169 -17.64 2.01 9.63
N LYS A 170 -18.63 1.40 8.93
CA LYS A 170 -20.02 1.92 8.96
C LYS A 170 -20.93 1.14 9.90
N ASN A 171 -20.86 -0.20 9.88
CA ASN A 171 -21.73 -1.07 10.65
C ASN A 171 -20.93 -2.22 11.29
N PRO A 172 -20.00 -1.95 12.20
CA PRO A 172 -19.19 -2.98 12.83
C PRO A 172 -20.04 -3.91 13.70
N VAL A 173 -19.66 -5.18 13.74
CA VAL A 173 -20.18 -6.14 14.71
C VAL A 173 -19.28 -6.05 15.95
N HIS A 174 -19.86 -5.66 17.09
CA HIS A 174 -19.13 -5.54 18.35
C HIS A 174 -18.92 -6.89 19.05
N PRO A 175 -17.80 -7.13 19.76
CA PRO A 175 -16.70 -6.16 19.96
C PRO A 175 -15.79 -6.02 18.73
N VAL A 176 -15.40 -4.79 18.42
CA VAL A 176 -14.40 -4.47 17.39
C VAL A 176 -13.03 -4.29 18.04
N THR A 177 -12.05 -5.04 17.55
CA THR A 177 -10.65 -4.88 17.97
C THR A 177 -9.83 -4.35 16.80
N ALA A 178 -9.20 -3.20 16.97
CA ALA A 178 -8.22 -2.67 16.03
C ALA A 178 -6.80 -2.91 16.54
N ILE A 179 -5.91 -3.35 15.66
CA ILE A 179 -4.49 -3.55 15.95
C ILE A 179 -3.68 -2.58 15.11
N ILE A 180 -2.93 -1.70 15.76
CA ILE A 180 -2.08 -0.72 15.08
C ILE A 180 -0.63 -0.98 15.47
N GLY A 181 0.19 -1.24 14.45
CA GLY A 181 1.63 -1.35 14.57
C GLY A 181 2.37 -0.32 13.71
N GLY A 182 3.59 -0.03 14.08
CA GLY A 182 4.46 0.86 13.34
C GLY A 182 5.61 1.38 14.19
N SER A 183 6.53 2.11 13.55
CA SER A 183 7.69 2.69 14.24
C SER A 183 7.37 4.03 14.90
N LYS A 184 6.40 4.78 14.38
CA LYS A 184 6.15 6.18 14.77
C LYS A 184 4.69 6.45 15.11
N VAL A 185 4.45 7.08 16.26
CA VAL A 185 3.14 7.59 16.70
C VAL A 185 2.68 8.71 15.77
N SER A 186 3.55 9.66 15.45
CA SER A 186 3.28 10.83 14.60
C SER A 186 2.62 10.47 13.27
N SER A 187 3.01 9.35 12.67
CA SER A 187 2.45 8.88 11.40
C SER A 187 1.06 8.24 11.52
N LYS A 188 0.57 7.98 12.73
CA LYS A 188 -0.65 7.22 13.00
C LYS A 188 -1.68 7.97 13.87
N ILE A 189 -1.36 9.16 14.38
CA ILE A 189 -2.23 9.93 15.30
C ILE A 189 -3.65 10.03 14.76
N THR A 190 -3.81 10.52 13.53
CA THR A 190 -5.14 10.72 12.94
C THR A 190 -5.93 9.42 12.83
N ILE A 191 -5.25 8.31 12.53
CA ILE A 191 -5.88 6.99 12.44
C ILE A 191 -6.31 6.53 13.83
N ILE A 192 -5.44 6.65 14.83
CA ILE A 192 -5.72 6.27 16.21
C ILE A 192 -6.92 7.06 16.75
N GLU A 193 -6.91 8.38 16.60
CA GLU A 193 -7.99 9.25 17.07
C GLU A 193 -9.33 8.92 16.41
N ASN A 194 -9.34 8.65 15.11
CA ASN A 194 -10.53 8.25 14.37
C ASN A 194 -11.06 6.88 14.79
N LEU A 195 -10.18 5.95 15.17
CA LEU A 195 -10.57 4.61 15.61
C LEU A 195 -11.12 4.60 17.03
N LEU A 196 -10.62 5.43 17.94
CA LEU A 196 -11.08 5.47 19.32
C LEU A 196 -12.60 5.66 19.48
N SER A 197 -13.27 6.30 18.53
CA SER A 197 -14.73 6.45 18.53
C SER A 197 -15.50 5.30 17.89
N LYS A 198 -14.82 4.25 17.42
CA LYS A 198 -15.40 3.19 16.57
C LYS A 198 -15.07 1.77 17.02
N VAL A 199 -14.16 1.62 17.98
CA VAL A 199 -13.66 0.32 18.44
C VAL A 199 -13.89 0.11 19.92
N ASP A 200 -14.02 -1.15 20.34
CA ASP A 200 -14.10 -1.52 21.75
C ASP A 200 -12.71 -1.78 22.33
N ASN A 201 -11.80 -2.31 21.50
CA ASN A 201 -10.41 -2.56 21.87
C ASN A 201 -9.46 -1.95 20.84
N LEU A 202 -8.41 -1.31 21.33
CA LEU A 202 -7.31 -0.78 20.51
C LEU A 202 -6.00 -1.36 21.01
N VAL A 203 -5.36 -2.18 20.18
CA VAL A 203 -4.03 -2.75 20.47
C VAL A 203 -2.98 -1.90 19.76
N ILE A 204 -2.02 -1.36 20.49
CA ILE A 204 -0.88 -0.63 19.95
C ILE A 204 0.37 -1.49 20.13
N CYS A 205 1.06 -1.78 19.03
CA CYS A 205 2.25 -2.61 19.01
C CYS A 205 3.35 -2.03 18.08
N GLY A 206 4.49 -2.76 17.95
CA GLY A 206 5.65 -2.29 17.22
C GLY A 206 6.41 -1.19 17.95
N GLY A 207 7.34 -0.53 17.25
CA GLY A 207 8.22 0.48 17.84
C GLY A 207 7.52 1.66 18.50
N MET A 208 6.33 2.03 18.01
CA MET A 208 5.54 3.11 18.60
C MET A 208 5.07 2.80 20.03
N ALA A 209 4.97 1.53 20.43
CA ALA A 209 4.58 1.15 21.79
C ALA A 209 5.59 1.63 22.84
N PHE A 210 6.86 1.79 22.50
CA PHE A 210 7.87 2.31 23.43
C PHE A 210 7.71 3.80 23.71
N THR A 211 7.15 4.58 22.77
CA THR A 211 6.75 5.97 23.06
C THR A 211 5.67 6.01 24.14
N PHE A 212 4.67 5.12 24.09
CA PHE A 212 3.67 4.99 25.15
C PHE A 212 4.29 4.52 26.48
N ALA A 213 5.18 3.51 26.43
CA ALA A 213 5.87 3.04 27.64
C ALA A 213 6.68 4.15 28.32
N LYS A 214 7.39 4.98 27.55
CA LYS A 214 8.13 6.14 28.07
C LYS A 214 7.20 7.23 28.60
N ALA A 215 6.08 7.51 27.93
CA ALA A 215 5.06 8.46 28.39
C ALA A 215 4.46 8.06 29.75
N MET A 216 4.42 6.75 30.06
CA MET A 216 4.03 6.21 31.36
C MET A 216 5.17 6.20 32.42
N GLY A 217 6.35 6.77 32.10
CA GLY A 217 7.50 6.84 32.98
C GLY A 217 8.45 5.64 32.90
N GLY A 218 8.27 4.74 31.92
CA GLY A 218 9.13 3.58 31.73
C GLY A 218 10.53 3.92 31.20
N LYS A 219 11.49 3.03 31.49
CA LYS A 219 12.83 3.05 30.93
C LYS A 219 12.88 2.13 29.72
N ILE A 220 13.12 2.69 28.55
CA ILE A 220 12.99 1.98 27.26
C ILE A 220 14.34 1.66 26.61
N GLY A 221 15.48 1.89 27.31
CA GLY A 221 16.83 1.70 26.75
C GLY A 221 17.04 2.50 25.45
N ASN A 222 17.56 1.81 24.43
CA ASN A 222 17.78 2.36 23.08
C ASN A 222 16.60 2.09 22.12
N SER A 223 15.42 1.70 22.64
CA SER A 223 14.24 1.43 21.82
C SER A 223 13.80 2.68 21.04
N LEU A 224 13.13 2.47 19.91
CA LEU A 224 12.55 3.55 19.12
C LEU A 224 11.58 4.38 19.97
N CYS A 225 11.76 5.70 19.94
CA CYS A 225 10.90 6.63 20.67
C CYS A 225 10.81 7.97 19.93
N GLU A 226 9.63 8.58 19.97
CA GLU A 226 9.39 9.95 19.54
C GLU A 226 9.14 10.81 20.80
N ASP A 227 10.20 11.49 21.30
CA ASP A 227 10.14 12.26 22.53
C ASP A 227 9.19 13.47 22.46
N ASP A 228 9.02 14.01 21.27
CA ASP A 228 8.06 15.07 20.95
C ASP A 228 6.60 14.60 20.94
N MET A 229 6.36 13.27 20.99
CA MET A 229 5.03 12.64 20.98
C MET A 229 4.59 12.10 22.34
N LEU A 230 5.33 12.32 23.42
CA LEU A 230 4.97 11.78 24.75
C LEU A 230 3.66 12.37 25.30
N GLU A 231 3.46 13.68 25.12
CA GLU A 231 2.21 14.33 25.50
C GLU A 231 1.02 13.82 24.68
N THR A 232 1.25 13.60 23.37
CA THR A 232 0.23 13.03 22.47
C THR A 232 -0.13 11.60 22.88
N ALA A 233 0.86 10.76 23.20
CA ALA A 233 0.62 9.41 23.68
C ALA A 233 -0.20 9.42 24.98
N THR A 234 0.09 10.32 25.91
CA THR A 234 -0.67 10.51 27.14
C THR A 234 -2.12 10.95 26.84
N SER A 235 -2.30 11.89 25.93
CA SER A 235 -3.63 12.34 25.48
C SER A 235 -4.46 11.20 24.89
N ILE A 236 -3.86 10.36 24.05
CA ILE A 236 -4.51 9.17 23.47
C ILE A 236 -4.96 8.19 24.58
N MET A 237 -4.09 7.92 25.56
CA MET A 237 -4.44 7.03 26.68
C MET A 237 -5.63 7.58 27.50
N ASN A 238 -5.63 8.88 27.77
CA ASN A 238 -6.73 9.53 28.50
C ASN A 238 -8.02 9.48 27.70
N LYS A 239 -7.97 9.79 26.41
CA LYS A 239 -9.13 9.76 25.52
C LYS A 239 -9.71 8.35 25.38
N ALA A 240 -8.85 7.32 25.29
CA ALA A 240 -9.31 5.93 25.30
C ALA A 240 -10.09 5.60 26.58
N LYS A 241 -9.58 6.03 27.73
CA LYS A 241 -10.25 5.84 29.02
C LYS A 241 -11.58 6.59 29.10
N GLU A 242 -11.64 7.83 28.63
CA GLU A 242 -12.87 8.64 28.59
C GLU A 242 -13.95 8.01 27.71
N LEU A 243 -13.56 7.42 26.59
CA LEU A 243 -14.47 6.78 25.64
C LEU A 243 -14.80 5.32 26.01
N GLY A 244 -14.21 4.79 27.09
CA GLY A 244 -14.41 3.39 27.51
C GLY A 244 -13.76 2.36 26.58
N VAL A 245 -12.78 2.78 25.77
CA VAL A 245 -12.04 1.90 24.88
C VAL A 245 -10.94 1.18 25.66
N ASN A 246 -10.90 -0.14 25.55
CA ASN A 246 -9.83 -0.95 26.11
C ASN A 246 -8.54 -0.78 25.31
N LEU A 247 -7.65 0.10 25.76
CA LEU A 247 -6.34 0.32 25.16
C LEU A 247 -5.36 -0.74 25.66
N VAL A 248 -4.92 -1.61 24.77
CA VAL A 248 -3.98 -2.69 25.07
C VAL A 248 -2.57 -2.28 24.60
N LEU A 249 -1.66 -2.15 25.55
CA LEU A 249 -0.24 -1.91 25.32
C LEU A 249 0.56 -3.17 25.69
N PRO A 250 1.66 -3.46 24.99
CA PRO A 250 2.57 -4.54 25.34
C PRO A 250 3.15 -4.35 26.74
N THR A 251 3.23 -5.42 27.52
CA THR A 251 3.78 -5.40 28.88
C THR A 251 5.24 -5.85 28.92
N ASP A 252 5.63 -6.73 28.01
CA ASP A 252 6.99 -7.23 27.86
C ASP A 252 7.41 -7.24 26.40
N CYS A 253 8.71 -7.35 26.16
CA CYS A 253 9.32 -7.39 24.82
C CYS A 253 10.51 -8.34 24.76
N VAL A 254 10.82 -8.77 23.55
CA VAL A 254 12.12 -9.32 23.20
C VAL A 254 13.06 -8.14 22.96
N ALA A 255 13.97 -7.89 23.88
CA ALA A 255 15.00 -6.87 23.73
C ALA A 255 16.29 -7.47 23.16
N ALA A 256 17.00 -6.70 22.35
CA ALA A 256 18.27 -7.09 21.74
C ALA A 256 19.37 -6.03 22.02
N ASP A 257 20.64 -6.46 22.04
CA ASP A 257 21.80 -5.58 22.21
C ASP A 257 22.20 -4.87 20.91
N SER A 258 21.67 -5.32 19.77
CA SER A 258 21.89 -4.72 18.45
C SER A 258 20.77 -5.08 17.49
N PHE A 259 20.61 -4.32 16.40
CA PHE A 259 19.68 -4.63 15.32
C PHE A 259 20.33 -5.58 14.30
N SER A 260 20.44 -6.87 14.68
CA SER A 260 21.09 -7.91 13.89
C SER A 260 20.47 -9.27 14.18
N ASN A 261 20.53 -10.19 13.20
CA ASN A 261 20.13 -11.59 13.41
C ASN A 261 21.04 -12.34 14.40
N GLU A 262 22.26 -11.86 14.60
CA GLU A 262 23.25 -12.42 15.52
C GLU A 262 23.24 -11.73 16.90
N ALA A 263 22.27 -10.83 17.15
CA ALA A 263 22.16 -10.10 18.40
C ALA A 263 21.84 -11.05 19.57
N LYS A 264 22.36 -10.73 20.75
CA LYS A 264 21.89 -11.35 21.98
C LYS A 264 20.51 -10.82 22.33
N THR A 265 19.61 -11.69 22.74
CA THR A 265 18.24 -11.33 23.08
C THR A 265 17.91 -11.72 24.51
N GLN A 266 17.02 -10.98 25.13
CA GLN A 266 16.42 -11.28 26.43
C GLN A 266 14.98 -10.77 26.51
N ILE A 267 14.18 -11.36 27.39
CA ILE A 267 12.85 -10.85 27.70
C ILE A 267 12.96 -9.77 28.76
N CYS A 268 12.37 -8.60 28.48
CA CYS A 268 12.30 -7.47 29.40
C CYS A 268 10.88 -6.97 29.54
N GLN A 269 10.58 -6.35 30.70
CA GLN A 269 9.36 -5.54 30.81
C GLN A 269 9.52 -4.28 29.91
N ASN A 270 8.46 -3.89 29.20
CA ASN A 270 8.48 -2.69 28.36
C ASN A 270 8.77 -1.40 29.12
N SER A 271 8.52 -1.41 30.42
CA SER A 271 8.80 -0.30 31.35
C SER A 271 10.19 -0.30 31.93
N ASP A 272 11.01 -1.34 31.71
CA ASP A 272 12.36 -1.46 32.32
C ASP A 272 13.31 -2.22 31.38
N ILE A 273 13.58 -1.64 30.22
CA ILE A 273 14.58 -2.16 29.25
C ILE A 273 15.95 -1.64 29.65
N PRO A 274 16.97 -2.49 29.80
CA PRO A 274 18.32 -2.08 30.22
C PRO A 274 18.96 -1.07 29.24
N ALA A 275 19.82 -0.22 29.77
CA ALA A 275 20.63 0.69 28.95
C ALA A 275 21.48 -0.11 27.94
N GLY A 276 21.53 0.40 26.71
CA GLY A 276 22.22 -0.27 25.59
C GLY A 276 21.38 -1.35 24.87
N TRP A 277 20.25 -1.75 25.42
CA TRP A 277 19.33 -2.70 24.80
C TRP A 277 18.14 -1.99 24.16
N MET A 278 17.58 -2.59 23.11
CA MET A 278 16.40 -2.07 22.39
C MET A 278 15.32 -3.14 22.29
N GLY A 279 14.07 -2.81 22.55
CA GLY A 279 12.94 -3.70 22.30
C GLY A 279 12.66 -3.81 20.80
N LEU A 280 12.56 -5.03 20.30
CA LEU A 280 12.37 -5.31 18.87
C LEU A 280 11.08 -6.05 18.57
N ASP A 281 10.60 -6.90 19.48
CA ASP A 281 9.38 -7.68 19.27
C ASP A 281 8.60 -7.84 20.57
N LEU A 282 7.37 -8.34 20.47
CA LEU A 282 6.52 -8.63 21.63
C LEU A 282 7.10 -9.77 22.46
N GLY A 283 7.03 -9.63 23.77
CA GLY A 283 7.36 -10.71 24.68
C GLY A 283 6.20 -11.71 24.83
N PRO A 284 6.47 -12.87 25.46
CA PRO A 284 5.50 -13.96 25.56
C PRO A 284 4.24 -13.59 26.34
N ASP A 285 4.29 -12.68 27.30
CA ASP A 285 3.12 -12.25 28.06
C ASP A 285 2.26 -11.28 27.27
N SER A 286 2.87 -10.40 26.48
CA SER A 286 2.17 -9.51 25.54
C SER A 286 1.47 -10.28 24.43
N VAL A 287 2.04 -11.40 23.96
CA VAL A 287 1.42 -12.25 22.93
C VAL A 287 0.20 -13.01 23.47
N LYS A 288 0.19 -13.34 24.76
CA LYS A 288 -0.95 -14.04 25.40
C LYS A 288 -2.12 -13.11 25.73
N LYS A 289 -1.84 -11.81 25.86
CA LYS A 289 -2.81 -10.79 26.23
C LYS A 289 -3.72 -10.42 25.07
#